data_1bebdf750e29dcd55f0dc1e5b446521a
#
_entry.id   1bebdf750e29dcd55f0dc1e5b446521a
#
_cell.length_a   1.000
_cell.length_b   1.000
_cell.length_c   1.000
_cell.angle_alpha   90.00
_cell.angle_beta   90.00
_cell.angle_gamma   90.00
#
_symmetry.space_group_name_H-M   'P 1'
#
loop_
_entity.id
_entity.type
_entity.pdbx_description
1 polymer ?
#
loop_
_entity_poly.entity_id
_entity_poly.type
_entity_poly.pdbx_seq_one_letter_code
_entity_poly.pdbx_strand_id
1 'polypeptide(L)' 'MKNKVYNAMKEAGKPVRPGDIAKCLDVDSKEVSKAIKALRENGRVISPKRCYYEPA' A
#
# COMPACT_ATOMS: atom_id res chain seq x y z
N MET A 1 3.03 -9.54 5.66
CA MET A 1 3.33 -8.25 4.99
C MET A 1 2.09 -7.56 4.46
N LYS A 2 1.23 -8.25 3.73
CA LYS A 2 0.02 -7.64 3.16
C LYS A 2 -0.84 -6.93 4.21
N ASN A 3 -1.08 -7.57 5.34
CA ASN A 3 -1.92 -6.98 6.39
C ASN A 3 -1.32 -5.70 6.96
N LYS A 4 0.00 -5.68 7.16
CA LYS A 4 0.67 -4.50 7.67
C LYS A 4 0.58 -3.33 6.70
N VAL A 5 0.78 -3.61 5.42
CA VAL A 5 0.68 -2.59 4.38
C VAL A 5 -0.75 -2.05 4.29
N TYR A 6 -1.73 -2.95 4.29
CA TYR A 6 -3.14 -2.57 4.23
C TYR A 6 -3.53 -1.70 5.42
N ASN A 7 -3.14 -2.11 6.63
CA ASN A 7 -3.43 -1.35 7.83
C ASN A 7 -2.77 0.03 7.82
N ALA A 8 -1.53 0.12 7.35
CA ALA A 8 -0.84 1.39 7.23
C ALA A 8 -1.56 2.32 6.27
N MET A 9 -2.06 1.79 5.17
CA MET A 9 -2.83 2.57 4.20
C MET A 9 -4.14 3.07 4.80
N LYS A 10 -4.83 2.23 5.55
CA LYS A 10 -6.09 2.61 6.22
C LYS A 10 -5.84 3.71 7.25
N GLU A 11 -4.78 3.59 8.02
CA GLU A 11 -4.43 4.59 9.02
C GLU A 11 -4.05 5.93 8.39
N ALA A 12 -3.44 5.90 7.21
CA ALA A 12 -3.09 7.13 6.50
C ALA A 12 -4.33 7.94 6.11
N GLY A 13 -5.44 7.26 5.81
CA GLY A 13 -6.70 7.90 5.46
C GLY A 13 -6.66 8.68 4.16
N LYS A 14 -5.66 8.43 3.32
CA LYS A 14 -5.49 9.11 2.04
C LYS A 14 -4.66 8.23 1.11
N PRO A 15 -4.68 8.48 -0.20
CA PRO A 15 -3.83 7.75 -1.12
C PRO A 15 -2.35 7.93 -0.76
N VAL A 16 -1.59 6.84 -0.79
CA VAL A 16 -0.17 6.85 -0.43
C VAL A 16 0.63 6.14 -1.50
N ARG A 17 1.92 6.43 -1.55
CA ARG A 17 2.84 5.76 -2.45
C ARG A 17 3.50 4.58 -1.74
N PRO A 18 3.95 3.57 -2.49
CA PRO A 18 4.67 2.45 -1.89
C PRO A 18 5.87 2.88 -1.05
N GLY A 19 6.61 3.89 -1.51
CA GLY A 19 7.76 4.41 -0.77
C GLY A 19 7.39 4.99 0.59
N ASP A 20 6.24 5.65 0.68
CA ASP A 20 5.78 6.20 1.96
C ASP A 20 5.48 5.09 2.95
N ILE A 21 4.83 4.02 2.49
CA ILE A 21 4.52 2.87 3.33
C ILE A 21 5.81 2.17 3.75
N ALA A 22 6.76 2.03 2.83
CA ALA A 22 8.04 1.40 3.13
C ALA A 22 8.78 2.14 4.25
N LYS A 23 8.77 3.46 4.23
CA LYS A 23 9.38 4.27 5.29
C LYS A 23 8.62 4.11 6.60
N CYS A 24 7.31 4.10 6.53
CA CYS A 24 6.47 3.98 7.72
C CYS A 24 6.69 2.65 8.44
N LEU A 25 6.81 1.57 7.69
CA LEU A 25 6.98 0.23 8.23
C LEU A 25 8.45 -0.18 8.37
N ASP A 26 9.37 0.65 7.92
CA ASP A 26 10.81 0.36 7.94
C ASP A 26 11.11 -0.94 7.20
N VAL A 27 10.55 -1.09 6.01
CA VAL A 27 10.76 -2.25 5.15
C VAL A 27 11.19 -1.81 3.77
N ASP A 28 11.64 -2.78 2.97
CA ASP A 28 12.06 -2.52 1.59
C ASP A 28 10.84 -2.14 0.74
N SER A 29 10.98 -1.12 -0.09
CA SER A 29 9.91 -0.68 -0.98
C SER A 29 9.48 -1.77 -1.95
N LYS A 30 10.38 -2.67 -2.33
CA LYS A 30 10.05 -3.81 -3.17
C LYS A 30 9.02 -4.73 -2.51
N GLU A 31 9.19 -4.94 -1.21
CA GLU A 31 8.24 -5.75 -0.43
C GLU A 31 6.87 -5.09 -0.38
N VAL A 32 6.85 -3.78 -0.18
CA VAL A 32 5.60 -3.02 -0.16
C VAL A 32 4.90 -3.09 -1.52
N SER A 33 5.66 -2.93 -2.60
CA SER A 33 5.11 -3.01 -3.96
C SER A 33 4.46 -4.37 -4.23
N LYS A 34 5.12 -5.44 -3.80
CA LYS A 34 4.58 -6.80 -3.96
C LYS A 34 3.28 -6.96 -3.18
N ALA A 35 3.27 -6.46 -1.95
CA ALA A 35 2.09 -6.55 -1.10
C ALA A 35 0.93 -5.75 -1.69
N ILE A 36 1.19 -4.56 -2.17
CA ILE A 36 0.16 -3.70 -2.79
C ILE A 36 -0.40 -4.37 -4.04
N LYS A 37 0.46 -4.95 -4.86
CA LYS A 37 0.02 -5.64 -6.06
C LYS A 37 -0.91 -6.80 -5.72
N ALA A 38 -0.56 -7.59 -4.71
CA ALA A 38 -1.39 -8.71 -4.28
C ALA A 38 -2.73 -8.23 -3.73
N LEU A 39 -2.73 -7.16 -2.94
CA LEU A 39 -3.96 -6.58 -2.40
C LEU A 39 -4.84 -6.03 -3.52
N ARG A 40 -4.24 -5.42 -4.52
CA ARG A 40 -4.95 -4.88 -5.66
C ARG A 40 -5.63 -5.99 -6.46
N GLU A 41 -4.94 -7.11 -6.65
CA GLU A 41 -5.50 -8.26 -7.35
C GLU A 41 -6.69 -8.84 -6.60
N ASN A 42 -6.69 -8.74 -5.29
CA ASN A 42 -7.80 -9.19 -4.44
C ASN A 42 -8.91 -8.13 -4.30
N GLY A 43 -8.78 -6.99 -4.95
CA GLY A 43 -9.78 -5.94 -4.89
C GLY A 43 -9.80 -5.15 -3.59
N ARG A 44 -8.77 -5.27 -2.77
CA ARG A 44 -8.70 -4.58 -1.48
C ARG A 44 -8.04 -3.22 -1.57
N VAL A 45 -7.33 -2.97 -2.65
CA VAL A 45 -6.62 -1.71 -2.87
C VAL A 45 -6.93 -1.20 -4.27
N ILE A 46 -7.11 0.09 -4.40
CA ILE A 46 -7.33 0.73 -5.69
C ILE A 46 -6.25 1.77 -5.92
N SER A 47 -6.07 2.16 -7.17
CA SER A 47 -5.09 3.17 -7.56
C SER A 47 -5.83 4.36 -8.16
N PRO A 48 -6.21 5.35 -7.33
CA PRO A 48 -6.94 6.51 -7.83
C PRO A 48 -6.09 7.43 -8.71
N LYS A 49 -4.78 7.38 -8.52
CA LYS A 49 -3.83 8.14 -9.32
C LYS A 49 -2.60 7.29 -9.58
N ARG A 50 -1.86 7.67 -10.61
CA ARG A 50 -0.60 7.00 -10.94
C ARG A 50 0.33 7.04 -9.72
N CYS A 51 0.86 5.88 -9.36
CA CYS A 51 1.77 5.69 -8.23
C CYS A 51 1.14 5.92 -6.85
N TYR A 52 -0.14 6.22 -6.77
CA TYR A 52 -0.86 6.35 -5.50
C TYR A 52 -1.82 5.19 -5.32
N TYR A 53 -1.95 4.74 -4.09
CA TYR A 53 -2.79 3.60 -3.75
C TYR A 53 -3.56 3.91 -2.48
N GLU A 54 -4.79 3.41 -2.40
CA GLU A 54 -5.61 3.54 -1.20
C GLU A 54 -6.44 2.28 -0.99
N PRO A 55 -6.87 1.99 0.24
CA PRO A 55 -7.75 0.85 0.51
C PRO A 55 -9.09 1.05 -0.20
N ALA A 56 -9.55 -0.01 -0.82
CA ALA A 56 -10.84 0.03 -1.48
C ALA A 56 -11.98 0.09 -0.46
#